data_87604cb01095c8595c65a66164e0bca1
#
_entry.id   87604cb01095c8595c65a66164e0bca1
#
_cell.length_a   1.000
_cell.length_b   1.000
_cell.length_c   1.000
_cell.angle_alpha   90.00
_cell.angle_beta   90.00
_cell.angle_gamma   90.00
#
_symmetry.space_group_name_H-M   'P 1'
#
loop_
_entity.id
_entity.type
_entity.pdbx_description
1 polymer ?
#
loop_
_entity_poly.entity_id
_entity_poly.type
_entity_poly.pdbx_seq_one_letter_code
_entity_poly.pdbx_strand_id
1 'polypeptide(L)'
;MDYRVFHPELDTYGGPLLFALFAVLLFLEYRWSLRRWVNGFVRRLITNAAVALPTLLVMRLGLIPAVVAAAHWARQQEFGLLHLLPLPTWLHAVLAFLLLDYSLYVWHVLSHKVPLLWRFHNVHHTDLDLGVSTAIRFHFGEMLLSGMFRTAWVLLIGAGPLVVLVYEIVFEASVAFHHSNWRLPYRLERVLSWVVVTPRMHGIHHSVVGRETDSNYSNLLNVWDRLHRTIRLNVRQDEITVGVPGYREGHDLTVLGLLTLPFRRQRDYWLLPDGTRPDRLDKGNRDQLSP
;
A
#
# COMPACT_ATOMS: atom_id res chain seq x y z
N MET A 1 0.41 3.45 35.61
CA MET A 1 0.42 2.88 34.25
C MET A 1 0.90 3.99 33.31
N ASP A 2 2.17 3.93 32.98
CA ASP A 2 2.77 4.95 32.08
C ASP A 2 2.50 4.51 30.63
N TYR A 3 1.30 4.81 30.12
CA TYR A 3 0.98 4.63 28.72
C TYR A 3 1.69 5.72 27.92
N ARG A 4 2.98 5.50 27.65
CA ARG A 4 3.65 6.30 26.65
C ARG A 4 2.97 6.02 25.31
N VAL A 5 2.17 6.97 24.86
CA VAL A 5 1.39 6.97 23.60
C VAL A 5 2.28 6.81 22.35
N PHE A 6 3.59 6.80 22.56
CA PHE A 6 4.61 6.71 21.51
C PHE A 6 5.48 5.50 21.76
N HIS A 7 5.68 4.69 20.71
CA HIS A 7 6.66 3.61 20.77
C HIS A 7 8.05 4.24 20.59
N PRO A 8 8.87 4.35 21.64
CA PRO A 8 10.13 5.15 21.57
C PRO A 8 11.08 4.62 20.48
N GLU A 9 11.10 3.30 20.23
CA GLU A 9 11.93 2.72 19.19
C GLU A 9 11.45 3.07 17.77
N LEU A 10 10.13 3.17 17.54
CA LEU A 10 9.60 3.61 16.25
C LEU A 10 10.00 5.05 15.96
N ASP A 11 9.91 5.93 16.96
CA ASP A 11 10.26 7.34 16.81
C ASP A 11 11.77 7.56 16.71
N THR A 12 12.54 6.79 17.49
CA THR A 12 14.00 6.96 17.56
C THR A 12 14.73 6.35 16.37
N TYR A 13 14.25 5.21 15.87
CA TYR A 13 14.97 4.45 14.83
C TYR A 13 14.12 4.24 13.57
N GLY A 14 12.86 3.86 13.70
CA GLY A 14 11.99 3.53 12.57
C GLY A 14 11.69 4.73 11.70
N GLY A 15 11.28 5.85 12.29
CA GLY A 15 10.96 7.08 11.56
C GLY A 15 12.13 7.63 10.74
N PRO A 16 13.31 7.87 11.35
CA PRO A 16 14.50 8.31 10.60
C PRO A 16 14.94 7.33 9.52
N LEU A 17 14.85 6.01 9.76
CA LEU A 17 15.19 4.99 8.76
C LEU A 17 14.25 5.05 7.57
N LEU A 18 12.93 5.11 7.80
CA LEU A 18 11.92 5.22 6.75
C LEU A 18 12.04 6.54 5.98
N PHE A 19 12.32 7.63 6.66
CA PHE A 19 12.58 8.93 6.02
C PHE A 19 13.82 8.89 5.12
N ALA A 20 14.92 8.30 5.60
CA ALA A 20 16.12 8.13 4.79
C ALA A 20 15.88 7.25 3.57
N LEU A 21 15.16 6.12 3.73
CA LEU A 21 14.76 5.26 2.62
C LEU A 21 13.89 6.02 1.61
N PHE A 22 12.89 6.78 2.08
CA PHE A 22 12.03 7.59 1.23
C PHE A 22 12.85 8.61 0.42
N ALA A 23 13.80 9.32 1.05
CA ALA A 23 14.67 10.28 0.37
C ALA A 23 15.58 9.60 -0.67
N VAL A 24 16.14 8.42 -0.35
CA VAL A 24 16.93 7.63 -1.31
C VAL A 24 16.07 7.19 -2.49
N LEU A 25 14.88 6.66 -2.26
CA LEU A 25 13.98 6.23 -3.33
C LEU A 25 13.52 7.41 -4.20
N LEU A 26 13.24 8.59 -3.60
CA LEU A 26 12.96 9.83 -4.36
C LEU A 26 14.11 10.20 -5.28
N PHE A 27 15.35 10.15 -4.79
CA PHE A 27 16.53 10.41 -5.60
C PHE A 27 16.67 9.39 -6.74
N LEU A 28 16.50 8.10 -6.44
CA LEU A 28 16.64 7.03 -7.42
C LEU A 28 15.57 7.12 -8.52
N GLU A 29 14.29 7.36 -8.17
CA GLU A 29 13.22 7.51 -9.17
C GLU A 29 13.34 8.78 -10.00
N TYR A 30 13.84 9.88 -9.40
CA TYR A 30 14.13 11.11 -10.14
C TYR A 30 15.27 10.89 -11.14
N ARG A 31 16.33 10.17 -10.76
CA ARG A 31 17.52 9.98 -11.61
C ARG A 31 17.37 8.85 -12.63
N TRP A 32 16.62 7.79 -12.30
CA TRP A 32 16.40 6.61 -13.14
C TRP A 32 14.94 6.18 -13.09
N SER A 33 14.07 6.98 -13.72
CA SER A 33 12.63 6.71 -13.77
C SER A 33 12.29 5.49 -14.63
N LEU A 34 11.40 4.64 -14.12
CA LEU A 34 10.88 3.47 -14.82
C LEU A 34 9.84 3.88 -15.88
N ARG A 35 8.93 4.77 -15.51
CA ARG A 35 7.86 5.31 -16.35
C ARG A 35 8.07 6.82 -16.56
N ARG A 36 7.56 7.34 -17.67
CA ARG A 36 7.62 8.78 -17.94
C ARG A 36 6.68 9.52 -16.99
N TRP A 37 7.16 10.65 -16.46
CA TRP A 37 6.36 11.54 -15.64
C TRP A 37 5.36 12.32 -16.49
N VAL A 38 4.08 12.37 -16.04
CA VAL A 38 2.99 13.13 -16.67
C VAL A 38 2.84 14.49 -16.02
N ASN A 39 2.93 14.55 -14.69
CA ASN A 39 2.81 15.79 -13.91
C ASN A 39 4.17 16.32 -13.45
N GLY A 40 4.21 17.62 -13.16
CA GLY A 40 5.40 18.22 -12.54
C GLY A 40 5.70 17.60 -11.16
N PHE A 41 6.92 17.10 -11.01
CA PHE A 41 7.39 16.38 -9.82
C PHE A 41 7.09 17.11 -8.51
N VAL A 42 7.44 18.41 -8.40
CA VAL A 42 7.25 19.21 -7.19
C VAL A 42 5.77 19.38 -6.85
N ARG A 43 4.94 19.71 -7.85
CA ARG A 43 3.49 19.88 -7.65
C ARG A 43 2.87 18.59 -7.10
N ARG A 44 3.22 17.45 -7.66
CA ARG A 44 2.73 16.14 -7.23
C ARG A 44 3.18 15.83 -5.79
N LEU A 45 4.46 16.07 -5.48
CA LEU A 45 4.99 15.85 -4.12
C LEU A 45 4.24 16.70 -3.08
N ILE A 46 4.02 17.98 -3.38
CA ILE A 46 3.27 18.89 -2.49
C ILE A 46 1.82 18.41 -2.32
N THR A 47 1.15 18.01 -3.41
CA THR A 47 -0.25 17.52 -3.35
C THR A 47 -0.34 16.26 -2.50
N ASN A 48 0.55 15.28 -2.73
CA ASN A 48 0.55 14.02 -1.99
C ASN A 48 0.89 14.24 -0.51
N ALA A 49 1.85 15.09 -0.20
CA ALA A 49 2.18 15.48 1.18
C ALA A 49 0.99 16.19 1.87
N ALA A 50 0.29 17.09 1.19
CA ALA A 50 -0.86 17.80 1.75
C ALA A 50 -2.05 16.84 2.04
N VAL A 51 -2.29 15.85 1.16
CA VAL A 51 -3.30 14.81 1.39
C VAL A 51 -2.88 13.88 2.55
N ALA A 52 -1.58 13.63 2.71
CA ALA A 52 -1.04 12.81 3.79
C ALA A 52 -1.17 13.45 5.18
N LEU A 53 -1.21 14.78 5.32
CA LEU A 53 -1.22 15.44 6.64
C LEU A 53 -2.36 14.96 7.56
N PRO A 54 -3.66 15.01 7.17
CA PRO A 54 -4.72 14.49 8.02
C PRO A 54 -4.61 12.98 8.24
N THR A 55 -4.07 12.24 7.29
CA THR A 55 -3.81 10.80 7.39
C THR A 55 -2.76 10.50 8.45
N LEU A 56 -1.64 11.24 8.45
CA LEU A 56 -0.59 11.12 9.47
C LEU A 56 -1.13 11.42 10.87
N LEU A 57 -2.02 12.40 11.00
CA LEU A 57 -2.66 12.72 12.27
C LEU A 57 -3.52 11.55 12.77
N VAL A 58 -4.36 10.96 11.91
CA VAL A 58 -5.17 9.77 12.25
C VAL A 58 -4.30 8.58 12.62
N MET A 59 -3.23 8.34 11.87
CA MET A 59 -2.27 7.28 12.20
C MET A 59 -1.62 7.51 13.56
N ARG A 60 -1.12 8.72 13.82
CA ARG A 60 -0.36 9.04 15.04
C ARG A 60 -1.22 9.03 16.30
N LEU A 61 -2.43 9.59 16.24
CA LEU A 61 -3.33 9.74 17.39
C LEU A 61 -4.30 8.57 17.57
N GLY A 62 -4.56 7.80 16.53
CA GLY A 62 -5.55 6.73 16.54
C GLY A 62 -4.96 5.34 16.26
N LEU A 63 -4.49 5.10 15.03
CA LEU A 63 -4.11 3.76 14.57
C LEU A 63 -2.92 3.21 15.38
N ILE A 64 -1.80 3.92 15.42
CA ILE A 64 -0.57 3.42 16.09
C ILE A 64 -0.85 3.11 17.57
N PRO A 65 -1.44 4.02 18.37
CA PRO A 65 -1.76 3.71 19.76
C PRO A 65 -2.70 2.52 19.92
N ALA A 66 -3.74 2.40 19.08
CA ALA A 66 -4.71 1.32 19.16
C ALA A 66 -4.08 -0.05 18.86
N VAL A 67 -3.29 -0.14 17.79
CA VAL A 67 -2.60 -1.38 17.39
C VAL A 67 -1.57 -1.80 18.44
N VAL A 68 -0.78 -0.84 18.95
CA VAL A 68 0.22 -1.10 20.01
C VAL A 68 -0.45 -1.55 21.30
N ALA A 69 -1.53 -0.86 21.73
CA ALA A 69 -2.28 -1.26 22.92
C ALA A 69 -2.88 -2.65 22.77
N ALA A 70 -3.46 -2.97 21.62
CA ALA A 70 -3.99 -4.29 21.30
C ALA A 70 -2.91 -5.38 21.37
N ALA A 71 -1.73 -5.13 20.81
CA ALA A 71 -0.62 -6.08 20.84
C ALA A 71 -0.08 -6.32 22.25
N HIS A 72 0.03 -5.27 23.07
CA HIS A 72 0.41 -5.40 24.47
C HIS A 72 -0.63 -6.20 25.27
N TRP A 73 -1.91 -5.88 25.09
CA TRP A 73 -3.00 -6.57 25.75
C TRP A 73 -3.06 -8.05 25.36
N ALA A 74 -2.98 -8.35 24.05
CA ALA A 74 -2.99 -9.74 23.57
C ALA A 74 -1.84 -10.56 24.15
N ARG A 75 -0.64 -9.98 24.24
CA ARG A 75 0.52 -10.64 24.86
C ARG A 75 0.32 -10.86 26.37
N GLN A 76 -0.21 -9.86 27.10
CA GLN A 76 -0.41 -9.97 28.56
C GLN A 76 -1.49 -10.98 28.94
N GLN A 77 -2.54 -11.11 28.10
CA GLN A 77 -3.65 -12.03 28.33
C GLN A 77 -3.45 -13.39 27.64
N GLU A 78 -2.31 -13.60 26.96
CA GLU A 78 -2.07 -14.77 26.11
C GLU A 78 -3.25 -15.03 25.15
N PHE A 79 -3.81 -13.94 24.60
CA PHE A 79 -5.01 -13.95 23.78
C PHE A 79 -4.67 -14.01 22.28
N GLY A 80 -5.47 -14.77 21.53
CA GLY A 80 -5.40 -14.89 20.08
C GLY A 80 -5.06 -16.31 19.62
N LEU A 81 -5.26 -16.55 18.31
CA LEU A 81 -5.16 -17.89 17.72
C LEU A 81 -3.80 -18.56 17.94
N LEU A 82 -2.71 -17.80 17.86
CA LEU A 82 -1.37 -18.36 18.01
C LEU A 82 -1.05 -18.78 19.45
N HIS A 83 -1.71 -18.20 20.45
CA HIS A 83 -1.56 -18.59 21.85
C HIS A 83 -2.28 -19.91 22.18
N LEU A 84 -3.19 -20.39 21.32
CA LEU A 84 -3.83 -21.69 21.48
C LEU A 84 -2.91 -22.86 21.10
N LEU A 85 -1.77 -22.57 20.48
CA LEU A 85 -0.83 -23.57 19.99
C LEU A 85 0.44 -23.56 20.84
N PRO A 86 1.00 -24.73 21.23
CA PRO A 86 2.24 -24.82 22.00
C PRO A 86 3.47 -24.54 21.09
N LEU A 87 3.57 -23.31 20.58
CA LEU A 87 4.62 -22.91 19.65
C LEU A 87 5.85 -22.36 20.39
N PRO A 88 7.06 -22.67 19.94
CA PRO A 88 8.25 -21.96 20.40
C PRO A 88 8.17 -20.49 19.96
N THR A 89 8.72 -19.58 20.77
CA THR A 89 8.61 -18.12 20.60
C THR A 89 9.01 -17.63 19.19
N TRP A 90 10.05 -18.20 18.61
CA TRP A 90 10.48 -17.82 17.26
C TRP A 90 9.45 -18.17 16.17
N LEU A 91 8.82 -19.36 16.29
CA LEU A 91 7.79 -19.79 15.32
C LEU A 91 6.51 -18.98 15.48
N HIS A 92 6.12 -18.67 16.73
CA HIS A 92 5.03 -17.74 17.02
C HIS A 92 5.28 -16.38 16.34
N ALA A 93 6.49 -15.82 16.48
CA ALA A 93 6.85 -14.56 15.86
C ALA A 93 6.80 -14.59 14.31
N VAL A 94 7.34 -15.66 13.71
CA VAL A 94 7.31 -15.86 12.25
C VAL A 94 5.88 -15.96 11.72
N LEU A 95 5.05 -16.79 12.36
CA LEU A 95 3.65 -16.96 11.96
C LEU A 95 2.85 -15.67 12.15
N ALA A 96 3.06 -14.96 13.27
CA ALA A 96 2.43 -13.65 13.48
C ALA A 96 2.81 -12.65 12.39
N PHE A 97 4.09 -12.56 12.01
CA PHE A 97 4.56 -11.71 10.92
C PHE A 97 3.89 -12.06 9.58
N LEU A 98 3.84 -13.33 9.21
CA LEU A 98 3.20 -13.79 7.98
C LEU A 98 1.69 -13.52 7.97
N LEU A 99 1.01 -13.73 9.11
CA LEU A 99 -0.41 -13.46 9.24
C LEU A 99 -0.74 -11.96 9.21
N LEU A 100 0.15 -11.09 9.72
CA LEU A 100 0.04 -9.64 9.56
C LEU A 100 0.17 -9.25 8.09
N ASP A 101 1.13 -9.80 7.36
CA ASP A 101 1.29 -9.54 5.92
C ASP A 101 0.08 -10.03 5.10
N TYR A 102 -0.43 -11.22 5.43
CA TYR A 102 -1.67 -11.73 4.84
C TYR A 102 -2.87 -10.83 5.14
N SER A 103 -2.97 -10.28 6.35
CA SER A 103 -4.06 -9.39 6.71
C SER A 103 -4.12 -8.15 5.83
N LEU A 104 -2.96 -7.58 5.48
CA LEU A 104 -2.91 -6.40 4.61
C LEU A 104 -3.13 -6.74 3.14
N TYR A 105 -2.81 -7.96 2.70
CA TYR A 105 -3.29 -8.46 1.41
C TYR A 105 -4.84 -8.51 1.40
N VAL A 106 -5.46 -9.10 2.44
CA VAL A 106 -6.93 -9.16 2.56
C VAL A 106 -7.53 -7.76 2.60
N TRP A 107 -6.97 -6.84 3.40
CA TRP A 107 -7.41 -5.45 3.44
C TRP A 107 -7.38 -4.80 2.06
N HIS A 108 -6.31 -4.98 1.31
CA HIS A 108 -6.13 -4.40 -0.02
C HIS A 108 -7.17 -4.95 -1.01
N VAL A 109 -7.41 -6.27 -1.00
CA VAL A 109 -8.50 -6.87 -1.78
C VAL A 109 -9.86 -6.28 -1.39
N LEU A 110 -10.16 -6.15 -0.10
CA LEU A 110 -11.40 -5.54 0.38
C LEU A 110 -11.51 -4.08 -0.06
N SER A 111 -10.42 -3.33 -0.03
CA SER A 111 -10.38 -1.92 -0.48
C SER A 111 -10.75 -1.75 -1.95
N HIS A 112 -10.48 -2.76 -2.79
CA HIS A 112 -10.88 -2.78 -4.20
C HIS A 112 -12.27 -3.36 -4.44
N LYS A 113 -12.71 -4.34 -3.64
CA LYS A 113 -13.95 -5.10 -3.89
C LYS A 113 -15.16 -4.57 -3.14
N VAL A 114 -14.96 -3.88 -2.02
CA VAL A 114 -16.05 -3.28 -1.25
C VAL A 114 -16.26 -1.83 -1.69
N PRO A 115 -17.42 -1.46 -2.27
CA PRO A 115 -17.63 -0.12 -2.85
C PRO A 115 -17.40 1.03 -1.87
N LEU A 116 -17.71 0.85 -0.59
CA LEU A 116 -17.46 1.85 0.44
C LEU A 116 -15.95 2.06 0.66
N LEU A 117 -15.17 0.98 0.73
CA LEU A 117 -13.72 1.06 0.93
C LEU A 117 -13.03 1.63 -0.30
N TRP A 118 -13.46 1.23 -1.50
CA TRP A 118 -12.94 1.75 -2.75
C TRP A 118 -13.09 3.26 -2.87
N ARG A 119 -14.17 3.86 -2.36
CA ARG A 119 -14.33 5.33 -2.35
C ARG A 119 -13.15 6.05 -1.71
N PHE A 120 -12.61 5.50 -0.62
CA PHE A 120 -11.46 6.06 0.08
C PHE A 120 -10.16 5.68 -0.60
N HIS A 121 -10.00 4.42 -0.99
CA HIS A 121 -8.82 3.88 -1.66
C HIS A 121 -8.62 4.46 -3.06
N ASN A 122 -9.70 4.83 -3.74
CA ASN A 122 -9.65 5.52 -5.03
C ASN A 122 -8.82 6.82 -4.99
N VAL A 123 -8.77 7.53 -3.85
CA VAL A 123 -7.90 8.71 -3.69
C VAL A 123 -6.43 8.37 -3.93
N HIS A 124 -6.00 7.22 -3.48
CA HIS A 124 -4.66 6.68 -3.71
C HIS A 124 -4.44 6.37 -5.20
N HIS A 125 -5.39 5.72 -5.85
CA HIS A 125 -5.32 5.34 -7.27
C HIS A 125 -5.47 6.48 -8.25
N THR A 126 -6.03 7.64 -7.86
CA THR A 126 -6.19 8.79 -8.77
C THR A 126 -4.90 9.56 -9.06
N ASP A 127 -3.74 9.20 -8.50
CA ASP A 127 -2.47 9.77 -8.95
C ASP A 127 -2.24 9.39 -10.42
N LEU A 128 -1.91 10.37 -11.27
CA LEU A 128 -1.63 10.13 -12.69
C LEU A 128 -0.20 9.67 -12.94
N ASP A 129 0.61 9.71 -11.90
CA ASP A 129 1.97 9.19 -11.86
C ASP A 129 2.11 8.24 -10.67
N LEU A 130 2.84 7.15 -10.83
CA LEU A 130 3.21 6.29 -9.72
C LEU A 130 4.65 6.58 -9.31
N GLY A 131 4.85 7.00 -8.09
CA GLY A 131 6.17 7.28 -7.51
C GLY A 131 6.14 7.16 -6.00
N VAL A 132 7.30 7.24 -5.33
CA VAL A 132 7.41 7.03 -3.90
C VAL A 132 6.48 7.93 -3.07
N SER A 133 6.18 9.15 -3.54
CA SER A 133 5.21 10.02 -2.86
C SER A 133 3.76 9.54 -2.97
N THR A 134 3.42 8.65 -3.91
CA THR A 134 2.11 8.01 -3.97
C THR A 134 1.91 7.08 -2.77
N ALA A 135 2.99 6.50 -2.22
CA ALA A 135 2.97 5.65 -1.02
C ALA A 135 2.38 6.33 0.22
N ILE A 136 2.40 7.66 0.30
CA ILE A 136 1.78 8.41 1.40
C ILE A 136 0.42 9.02 1.04
N ARG A 137 -0.05 8.87 -0.21
CA ARG A 137 -1.29 9.45 -0.70
C ARG A 137 -2.51 8.61 -0.31
N PHE A 138 -2.76 8.45 0.97
CA PHE A 138 -3.96 7.79 1.48
C PHE A 138 -4.95 8.80 2.08
N HIS A 139 -6.23 8.48 1.97
CA HIS A 139 -7.27 9.28 2.62
C HIS A 139 -7.36 8.93 4.12
N PHE A 140 -7.52 9.95 4.97
CA PHE A 140 -7.61 9.73 6.42
C PHE A 140 -8.73 8.77 6.83
N GLY A 141 -9.86 8.76 6.09
CA GLY A 141 -10.95 7.81 6.32
C GLY A 141 -10.58 6.36 6.02
N GLU A 142 -9.75 6.12 5.01
CA GLU A 142 -9.20 4.79 4.77
C GLU A 142 -8.32 4.33 5.93
N MET A 143 -7.43 5.21 6.40
CA MET A 143 -6.55 4.87 7.53
C MET A 143 -7.31 4.62 8.82
N LEU A 144 -8.42 5.33 9.06
CA LEU A 144 -9.29 5.05 10.20
C LEU A 144 -9.89 3.63 10.11
N LEU A 145 -10.46 3.27 8.96
CA LEU A 145 -11.05 1.94 8.73
C LEU A 145 -9.99 0.84 8.75
N SER A 146 -8.83 1.09 8.14
CA SER A 146 -7.67 0.20 8.18
C SER A 146 -7.17 -0.01 9.61
N GLY A 147 -7.14 1.05 10.42
CA GLY A 147 -6.74 0.97 11.83
C GLY A 147 -7.63 0.05 12.64
N MET A 148 -8.94 0.15 12.46
CA MET A 148 -9.90 -0.75 13.10
C MET A 148 -9.69 -2.20 12.67
N PHE A 149 -9.54 -2.43 11.37
CA PHE A 149 -9.26 -3.76 10.82
C PHE A 149 -7.94 -4.35 11.35
N ARG A 150 -6.86 -3.57 11.32
CA ARG A 150 -5.54 -4.00 11.80
C ARG A 150 -5.54 -4.31 13.30
N THR A 151 -6.20 -3.46 14.10
CA THR A 151 -6.35 -3.68 15.55
C THR A 151 -7.08 -4.99 15.84
N ALA A 152 -8.21 -5.23 15.16
CA ALA A 152 -8.98 -6.46 15.30
C ALA A 152 -8.15 -7.69 14.87
N TRP A 153 -7.35 -7.56 13.80
CA TRP A 153 -6.52 -8.65 13.31
C TRP A 153 -5.36 -8.97 14.24
N VAL A 154 -4.70 -7.95 14.81
CA VAL A 154 -3.65 -8.14 15.84
C VAL A 154 -4.19 -8.90 17.04
N LEU A 155 -5.39 -8.57 17.51
CA LEU A 155 -6.07 -9.32 18.58
C LEU A 155 -6.39 -10.75 18.16
N LEU A 156 -6.96 -10.94 16.97
CA LEU A 156 -7.35 -12.26 16.45
C LEU A 156 -6.17 -13.22 16.40
N ILE A 157 -5.02 -12.78 15.88
CA ILE A 157 -3.84 -13.66 15.77
C ILE A 157 -3.02 -13.74 17.06
N GLY A 158 -3.09 -12.74 17.92
CA GLY A 158 -2.28 -12.67 19.15
C GLY A 158 -0.85 -12.18 18.89
N ALA A 159 -0.65 -11.25 17.95
CA ALA A 159 0.68 -10.72 17.62
C ALA A 159 1.23 -9.87 18.76
N GLY A 160 2.47 -10.17 19.19
CA GLY A 160 3.15 -9.38 20.22
C GLY A 160 3.69 -8.03 19.68
N PRO A 161 3.92 -7.04 20.57
CA PRO A 161 4.24 -5.65 20.17
C PRO A 161 5.54 -5.53 19.36
N LEU A 162 6.56 -6.32 19.64
CA LEU A 162 7.81 -6.30 18.88
C LEU A 162 7.60 -6.79 17.43
N VAL A 163 6.81 -7.85 17.24
CA VAL A 163 6.51 -8.37 15.90
C VAL A 163 5.70 -7.36 15.11
N VAL A 164 4.71 -6.73 15.74
CA VAL A 164 3.92 -5.65 15.13
C VAL A 164 4.82 -4.49 14.71
N LEU A 165 5.71 -4.02 15.59
CA LEU A 165 6.64 -2.93 15.29
C LEU A 165 7.56 -3.25 14.10
N VAL A 166 8.19 -4.43 14.13
CA VAL A 166 9.08 -4.88 13.04
C VAL A 166 8.31 -4.99 11.73
N TYR A 167 7.11 -5.59 11.79
CA TYR A 167 6.25 -5.71 10.62
C TYR A 167 5.88 -4.35 10.03
N GLU A 168 5.47 -3.38 10.85
CA GLU A 168 5.10 -2.03 10.39
C GLU A 168 6.26 -1.32 9.68
N ILE A 169 7.47 -1.40 10.22
CA ILE A 169 8.67 -0.79 9.59
C ILE A 169 8.95 -1.47 8.24
N VAL A 170 8.92 -2.79 8.17
CA VAL A 170 9.16 -3.54 6.93
C VAL A 170 8.06 -3.31 5.90
N PHE A 171 6.81 -3.24 6.35
CA PHE A 171 5.66 -2.94 5.51
C PHE A 171 5.76 -1.55 4.88
N GLU A 172 6.00 -0.49 5.67
CA GLU A 172 6.14 0.88 5.16
C GLU A 172 7.34 1.01 4.20
N ALA A 173 8.45 0.34 4.51
CA ALA A 173 9.60 0.28 3.61
C ALA A 173 9.25 -0.41 2.27
N SER A 174 8.49 -1.50 2.31
CA SER A 174 8.03 -2.20 1.11
C SER A 174 7.04 -1.34 0.30
N VAL A 175 6.09 -0.68 0.98
CA VAL A 175 5.14 0.25 0.33
C VAL A 175 5.87 1.38 -0.38
N ALA A 176 6.84 2.02 0.27
CA ALA A 176 7.67 3.04 -0.36
C ALA A 176 8.45 2.49 -1.57
N PHE A 177 9.01 1.28 -1.45
CA PHE A 177 9.79 0.63 -2.51
C PHE A 177 8.93 0.32 -3.74
N HIS A 178 7.82 -0.41 -3.60
CA HIS A 178 7.04 -0.86 -4.74
C HIS A 178 6.23 0.27 -5.40
N HIS A 179 5.94 1.37 -4.69
CA HIS A 179 5.36 2.57 -5.29
C HIS A 179 6.40 3.40 -6.06
N SER A 180 7.69 3.23 -5.76
CA SER A 180 8.72 4.05 -6.42
C SER A 180 8.69 3.90 -7.95
N ASN A 181 9.00 4.99 -8.64
CA ASN A 181 9.20 4.96 -10.09
C ASN A 181 10.65 4.61 -10.46
N TRP A 182 11.34 3.89 -9.57
CA TRP A 182 12.73 3.52 -9.78
C TRP A 182 12.85 2.38 -10.80
N ARG A 183 13.68 2.59 -11.81
CA ARG A 183 14.02 1.59 -12.81
C ARG A 183 15.12 0.66 -12.28
N LEU A 184 14.71 -0.41 -11.62
CA LEU A 184 15.64 -1.47 -11.26
C LEU A 184 16.18 -2.18 -12.52
N PRO A 185 17.44 -2.72 -12.46
CA PRO A 185 17.91 -3.64 -13.48
C PRO A 185 16.94 -4.82 -13.63
N TYR A 186 16.47 -5.05 -14.85
CA TYR A 186 15.41 -6.03 -15.12
C TYR A 186 15.72 -7.43 -14.55
N ARG A 187 16.98 -7.90 -14.69
CA ARG A 187 17.39 -9.22 -14.17
C ARG A 187 17.23 -9.31 -12.65
N LEU A 188 17.61 -8.25 -11.93
CA LEU A 188 17.45 -8.18 -10.47
C LEU A 188 15.96 -8.17 -10.10
N GLU A 189 15.17 -7.31 -10.73
CA GLU A 189 13.75 -7.18 -10.41
C GLU A 189 12.99 -8.48 -10.71
N ARG A 190 13.37 -9.21 -11.77
CA ARG A 190 12.83 -10.53 -12.09
C ARG A 190 13.09 -11.55 -10.97
N VAL A 191 14.26 -11.50 -10.31
CA VAL A 191 14.55 -12.38 -9.16
C VAL A 191 13.75 -11.93 -7.94
N LEU A 192 13.74 -10.63 -7.63
CA LEU A 192 12.97 -10.08 -6.49
C LEU A 192 11.48 -10.38 -6.62
N SER A 193 10.92 -10.33 -7.83
CA SER A 193 9.50 -10.59 -8.11
C SER A 193 9.03 -12.01 -7.80
N TRP A 194 9.93 -12.92 -7.44
CA TRP A 194 9.55 -14.24 -6.91
C TRP A 194 9.11 -14.19 -5.45
N VAL A 195 9.56 -13.20 -4.70
CA VAL A 195 9.36 -13.13 -3.24
C VAL A 195 8.63 -11.87 -2.81
N VAL A 196 9.06 -10.71 -3.30
CA VAL A 196 8.51 -9.41 -2.87
C VAL A 196 7.82 -8.67 -4.01
N VAL A 197 6.93 -7.77 -3.63
CA VAL A 197 6.27 -6.85 -4.58
C VAL A 197 7.30 -5.84 -5.11
N THR A 198 7.30 -5.61 -6.42
CA THR A 198 8.26 -4.72 -7.09
C THR A 198 7.57 -3.54 -7.77
N PRO A 199 8.32 -2.47 -8.15
CA PRO A 199 7.76 -1.33 -8.86
C PRO A 199 7.04 -1.66 -10.16
N ARG A 200 7.51 -2.70 -10.91
CA ARG A 200 6.79 -3.15 -12.12
C ARG A 200 5.48 -3.84 -11.79
N MET A 201 5.46 -4.69 -10.77
CA MET A 201 4.23 -5.37 -10.34
C MET A 201 3.17 -4.37 -9.89
N HIS A 202 3.56 -3.45 -9.01
CA HIS A 202 2.63 -2.48 -8.46
C HIS A 202 2.20 -1.41 -9.49
N GLY A 203 3.05 -1.14 -10.48
CA GLY A 203 2.68 -0.31 -11.63
C GLY A 203 1.53 -0.88 -12.46
N ILE A 204 1.42 -2.21 -12.58
CA ILE A 204 0.29 -2.88 -13.22
C ILE A 204 -0.99 -2.66 -12.40
N HIS A 205 -0.90 -2.80 -11.07
CA HIS A 205 -1.99 -2.56 -10.14
C HIS A 205 -2.54 -1.11 -10.21
N HIS A 206 -1.72 -0.13 -10.51
CA HIS A 206 -2.14 1.28 -10.68
C HIS A 206 -2.57 1.65 -12.10
N SER A 207 -2.72 0.68 -13.01
CA SER A 207 -3.16 0.91 -14.38
C SER A 207 -4.61 1.43 -14.47
N VAL A 208 -4.91 2.21 -15.53
CA VAL A 208 -6.29 2.59 -15.88
C VAL A 208 -7.14 1.42 -16.36
N VAL A 209 -6.57 0.26 -16.59
CA VAL A 209 -7.28 -0.95 -17.06
C VAL A 209 -7.80 -1.73 -15.84
N GLY A 210 -9.12 -1.76 -15.63
CA GLY A 210 -9.72 -2.29 -14.42
C GLY A 210 -9.28 -3.71 -14.05
N ARG A 211 -9.10 -4.62 -15.01
CA ARG A 211 -8.60 -5.99 -14.74
C ARG A 211 -7.12 -6.05 -14.35
N GLU A 212 -6.33 -4.99 -14.64
CA GLU A 212 -4.95 -4.84 -14.20
C GLU A 212 -4.92 -4.26 -12.80
N THR A 213 -5.78 -3.28 -12.51
CA THR A 213 -5.97 -2.72 -11.17
C THR A 213 -6.47 -3.78 -10.19
N ASP A 214 -7.28 -4.71 -10.67
CA ASP A 214 -7.78 -5.86 -9.89
C ASP A 214 -6.78 -7.04 -9.84
N SER A 215 -5.48 -6.73 -9.69
CA SER A 215 -4.38 -7.71 -9.57
C SER A 215 -3.27 -7.17 -8.68
N ASN A 216 -2.29 -8.00 -8.28
CA ASN A 216 -1.11 -7.62 -7.49
C ASN A 216 -1.46 -6.84 -6.21
N TYR A 217 -2.31 -7.41 -5.38
CA TYR A 217 -2.78 -6.81 -4.13
C TYR A 217 -1.79 -6.95 -2.96
N SER A 218 -0.78 -7.81 -3.06
CA SER A 218 0.23 -7.97 -2.01
C SER A 218 0.99 -6.66 -1.77
N ASN A 219 1.42 -6.47 -0.52
CA ASN A 219 2.16 -5.28 -0.11
C ASN A 219 3.65 -5.56 0.15
N LEU A 220 3.98 -6.71 0.75
CA LEU A 220 5.35 -7.14 1.00
C LEU A 220 5.65 -8.45 0.25
N LEU A 221 5.10 -9.58 0.71
CA LEU A 221 5.34 -10.88 0.10
C LEU A 221 4.29 -11.17 -0.97
N ASN A 222 4.72 -11.40 -2.21
CA ASN A 222 3.81 -11.66 -3.33
C ASN A 222 3.28 -13.11 -3.36
N VAL A 223 3.62 -13.91 -2.37
CA VAL A 223 3.10 -15.27 -2.20
C VAL A 223 1.58 -15.28 -2.10
N TRP A 224 0.97 -14.23 -1.56
CA TRP A 224 -0.48 -14.12 -1.43
C TRP A 224 -1.16 -13.95 -2.78
N ASP A 225 -0.62 -13.11 -3.67
CA ASP A 225 -1.12 -13.00 -5.05
C ASP A 225 -0.97 -14.31 -5.81
N ARG A 226 0.10 -15.07 -5.57
CA ARG A 226 0.27 -16.40 -6.18
C ARG A 226 -0.74 -17.39 -5.65
N LEU A 227 -0.94 -17.43 -4.32
CA LEU A 227 -1.88 -18.31 -3.65
C LEU A 227 -3.32 -18.07 -4.13
N HIS A 228 -3.72 -16.82 -4.24
CA HIS A 228 -5.06 -16.40 -4.65
C HIS A 228 -5.20 -16.18 -6.17
N ARG A 229 -4.15 -16.42 -6.97
CA ARG A 229 -4.14 -16.25 -8.43
C ARG A 229 -4.46 -14.84 -8.90
N THR A 230 -4.12 -13.85 -8.09
CA THR A 230 -4.26 -12.42 -8.41
C THR A 230 -2.99 -11.82 -9.00
N ILE A 231 -1.91 -12.60 -9.11
CA ILE A 231 -0.66 -12.14 -9.69
C ILE A 231 -0.80 -11.85 -11.19
N ARG A 232 -0.19 -10.73 -11.63
CA ARG A 232 -0.08 -10.33 -13.03
C ARG A 232 1.26 -9.63 -13.26
N LEU A 233 2.07 -10.14 -14.17
CA LEU A 233 3.42 -9.64 -14.45
C LEU A 233 3.65 -9.28 -15.93
N ASN A 234 2.74 -9.67 -16.82
CA ASN A 234 2.89 -9.65 -18.27
C ASN A 234 2.52 -8.31 -18.94
N VAL A 235 2.62 -7.19 -18.23
CA VAL A 235 2.33 -5.86 -18.78
C VAL A 235 3.60 -5.02 -18.84
N ARG A 236 3.92 -4.51 -20.03
CA ARG A 236 5.08 -3.64 -20.23
C ARG A 236 4.85 -2.28 -19.59
N GLN A 237 5.89 -1.72 -18.97
CA GLN A 237 5.77 -0.49 -18.19
C GLN A 237 5.57 0.76 -19.07
N ASP A 238 6.06 0.74 -20.32
CA ASP A 238 5.85 1.80 -21.32
C ASP A 238 4.43 1.81 -21.91
N GLU A 239 3.68 0.72 -21.72
CA GLU A 239 2.27 0.63 -22.12
C GLU A 239 1.30 1.03 -21.00
N ILE A 240 1.78 1.17 -19.75
CA ILE A 240 0.91 1.48 -18.61
C ILE A 240 0.59 2.98 -18.57
N THR A 241 -0.70 3.29 -18.56
CA THR A 241 -1.23 4.58 -18.14
C THR A 241 -1.73 4.45 -16.71
N VAL A 242 -1.23 5.29 -15.80
CA VAL A 242 -1.56 5.27 -14.37
C VAL A 242 -2.79 6.12 -14.09
N GLY A 243 -3.57 5.76 -13.06
CA GLY A 243 -4.71 6.53 -12.57
C GLY A 243 -6.06 5.83 -12.72
N VAL A 244 -7.12 6.53 -12.38
CA VAL A 244 -8.51 6.05 -12.51
C VAL A 244 -9.20 6.80 -13.63
N PRO A 245 -9.73 6.11 -14.67
CA PRO A 245 -10.31 6.75 -15.86
C PRO A 245 -11.32 7.85 -15.58
N GLY A 246 -12.24 7.63 -14.65
CA GLY A 246 -13.30 8.58 -14.29
C GLY A 246 -12.84 9.83 -13.51
N TYR A 247 -11.55 9.90 -13.08
CA TYR A 247 -11.02 10.95 -12.19
C TYR A 247 -9.66 11.46 -12.64
N ARG A 248 -9.59 11.98 -13.87
CA ARG A 248 -8.33 12.46 -14.47
C ARG A 248 -8.29 13.97 -14.67
N GLU A 249 -9.37 14.69 -14.35
CA GLU A 249 -9.46 16.12 -14.55
C GLU A 249 -8.76 16.91 -13.44
N GLY A 250 -8.24 18.09 -13.76
CA GLY A 250 -7.42 18.90 -12.85
C GLY A 250 -8.12 19.26 -11.53
N HIS A 251 -9.45 19.46 -11.55
CA HIS A 251 -10.22 19.76 -10.33
C HIS A 251 -10.35 18.58 -9.39
N ASP A 252 -10.35 17.33 -9.90
CA ASP A 252 -10.38 16.11 -9.09
C ASP A 252 -9.07 15.90 -8.32
N LEU A 253 -7.96 16.38 -8.90
CA LEU A 253 -6.60 16.15 -8.43
C LEU A 253 -6.08 17.28 -7.51
N THR A 254 -6.94 18.23 -7.15
CA THR A 254 -6.61 19.21 -6.10
C THR A 254 -6.68 18.58 -4.71
N VAL A 255 -5.96 19.12 -3.74
CA VAL A 255 -6.00 18.62 -2.34
C VAL A 255 -7.43 18.55 -1.82
N LEU A 256 -8.21 19.63 -2.00
CA LEU A 256 -9.63 19.66 -1.58
C LEU A 256 -10.47 18.66 -2.39
N GLY A 257 -10.20 18.52 -3.69
CA GLY A 257 -10.83 17.53 -4.56
C GLY A 257 -10.66 16.13 -4.00
N LEU A 258 -9.44 15.75 -3.67
CA LEU A 258 -9.07 14.44 -3.14
C LEU A 258 -9.64 14.17 -1.74
N LEU A 259 -9.56 15.15 -0.83
CA LEU A 259 -10.10 15.01 0.54
C LEU A 259 -11.64 14.95 0.56
N THR A 260 -12.31 15.47 -0.45
CA THR A 260 -13.79 15.42 -0.54
C THR A 260 -14.29 14.29 -1.45
N LEU A 261 -13.42 13.67 -2.25
CA LEU A 261 -13.77 12.65 -3.23
C LEU A 261 -14.63 11.50 -2.67
N PRO A 262 -14.31 10.89 -1.53
CA PRO A 262 -15.08 9.77 -0.98
C PRO A 262 -16.53 10.14 -0.63
N PHE A 263 -16.78 11.40 -0.35
CA PHE A 263 -18.09 11.91 0.14
C PHE A 263 -18.97 12.45 -0.99
N ARG A 264 -18.43 12.59 -2.21
CA ARG A 264 -19.18 13.05 -3.39
C ARG A 264 -19.96 11.91 -4.03
N ARG A 265 -20.90 12.24 -4.93
CA ARG A 265 -21.49 11.27 -5.83
C ARG A 265 -20.38 10.68 -6.71
N GLN A 266 -20.24 9.34 -6.69
CA GLN A 266 -19.23 8.65 -7.46
C GLN A 266 -19.62 8.59 -8.94
N ARG A 267 -18.64 8.80 -9.82
CA ARG A 267 -18.73 8.55 -11.27
C ARG A 267 -18.45 7.07 -11.56
N ASP A 268 -18.67 6.63 -12.81
CA ASP A 268 -18.09 5.35 -13.24
C ASP A 268 -16.57 5.47 -13.23
N TYR A 269 -15.94 4.66 -12.43
CA TYR A 269 -14.48 4.70 -12.24
C TYR A 269 -13.71 4.31 -13.51
N TRP A 270 -14.31 3.44 -14.32
CA TRP A 270 -13.65 2.76 -15.42
C TRP A 270 -14.00 3.35 -16.80
N LEU A 271 -14.72 4.48 -16.85
CA LEU A 271 -15.01 5.22 -18.08
C LEU A 271 -14.16 6.48 -18.16
N LEU A 272 -13.50 6.68 -19.29
CA LEU A 272 -12.91 7.96 -19.65
C LEU A 272 -14.01 9.02 -19.90
N PRO A 273 -13.68 10.33 -19.89
CA PRO A 273 -14.66 11.38 -20.15
C PRO A 273 -15.37 11.26 -21.52
N ASP A 274 -14.75 10.62 -22.50
CA ASP A 274 -15.32 10.34 -23.82
C ASP A 274 -16.25 9.11 -23.84
N GLY A 275 -16.48 8.46 -22.70
CA GLY A 275 -17.30 7.27 -22.55
C GLY A 275 -16.60 5.95 -22.93
N THR A 276 -15.32 5.98 -23.31
CA THR A 276 -14.58 4.76 -23.62
C THR A 276 -14.06 4.09 -22.35
N ARG A 277 -13.94 2.75 -22.39
CA ARG A 277 -13.37 1.96 -21.31
C ARG A 277 -11.97 1.48 -21.71
N PRO A 278 -10.92 1.92 -21.01
CA PRO A 278 -9.58 1.44 -21.29
C PRO A 278 -9.51 -0.08 -21.17
N ASP A 279 -8.96 -0.74 -22.17
CA ASP A 279 -8.69 -2.16 -22.17
C ASP A 279 -7.37 -2.47 -22.88
N ARG A 280 -6.82 -3.64 -22.63
CA ARG A 280 -5.61 -4.14 -23.25
C ARG A 280 -5.75 -5.62 -23.55
N LEU A 281 -5.33 -6.05 -24.73
CA LEU A 281 -5.32 -7.47 -25.06
C LEU A 281 -4.37 -8.23 -24.11
N ASP A 282 -4.85 -9.36 -23.58
CA ASP A 282 -4.02 -10.22 -22.73
C ASP A 282 -2.99 -10.95 -23.61
N LYS A 283 -1.72 -10.60 -23.49
CA LYS A 283 -0.62 -11.08 -24.36
C LYS A 283 0.08 -12.33 -23.79
N GLY A 284 -0.61 -13.18 -23.03
CA GLY A 284 -0.03 -14.47 -22.64
C GLY A 284 0.28 -14.65 -21.16
N ASN A 285 1.38 -15.34 -20.81
CA ASN A 285 1.65 -15.81 -19.45
C ASN A 285 1.71 -14.68 -18.42
N ARG A 286 0.76 -14.69 -17.48
CA ARG A 286 0.63 -13.68 -16.41
C ARG A 286 1.76 -13.72 -15.38
N ASP A 287 2.49 -14.83 -15.32
CA ASP A 287 3.52 -15.09 -14.31
C ASP A 287 4.92 -14.62 -14.73
N GLN A 288 5.07 -14.07 -15.95
CA GLN A 288 6.34 -13.55 -16.45
C GLN A 288 6.40 -12.03 -16.36
N LEU A 289 7.39 -11.53 -15.60
CA LEU A 289 7.67 -10.10 -15.53
C LEU A 289 8.09 -9.59 -16.91
N SER A 290 7.38 -8.60 -17.43
CA SER A 290 7.73 -7.92 -18.68
C SER A 290 8.79 -6.84 -18.44
N PRO A 291 9.74 -6.65 -19.39
CA PRO A 291 10.79 -5.64 -19.29
C PRO A 291 10.25 -4.20 -19.30
#